data_b16d065112c757133c8a20db0b1cff56
#
_entry.id   b16d065112c757133c8a20db0b1cff56
#
_cell.length_a   1.000
_cell.length_b   1.000
_cell.length_c   1.000
_cell.angle_alpha   90.00
_cell.angle_beta   90.00
_cell.angle_gamma   90.00
#
_symmetry.space_group_name_H-M   'P 1'
#
loop_
_entity.id
_entity.type
_entity.pdbx_description
1 polymer ?
#
loop_
_entity_poly.entity_id
_entity_poly.type
_entity_poly.pdbx_seq_one_letter_code
_entity_poly.pdbx_strand_id
1 'polypeptide(L)'
;YMVNSGFGENIMEWHKKHPDIPLHFFWDKWEEEPVKKVDDTLTFYQLDDVEFLRQMAGCKAYASTAGFESICEAMYLGKPIMMVPAHIEQDCNAYDASLSGAGIVSNDFELERLLEFAETYEPRREFVYWVRRGEYLLLDLLQKNAAGYSQTLFNEMYLVEEFI
;
A
#
# COMPACT_ATOMS: atom_id res chain seq x y z
N TYR A 1 3.96 3.16 -5.91
CA TYR A 1 5.38 3.21 -5.51
C TYR A 1 6.12 2.05 -6.16
N MET A 2 6.85 2.34 -7.20
CA MET A 2 7.68 1.30 -7.80
C MET A 2 9.14 1.68 -7.67
N VAL A 3 9.86 0.93 -6.88
CA VAL A 3 11.31 1.06 -6.70
C VAL A 3 12.08 0.47 -7.88
N ASN A 4 11.40 -0.11 -8.87
CA ASN A 4 12.06 -0.77 -9.99
C ASN A 4 11.60 -0.18 -11.34
N SER A 5 12.50 0.59 -11.99
CA SER A 5 12.28 1.16 -13.31
C SER A 5 11.95 0.12 -14.43
N GLY A 6 12.21 -1.18 -14.19
CA GLY A 6 11.87 -2.25 -15.12
C GLY A 6 10.38 -2.41 -15.42
N PHE A 7 9.50 -1.96 -14.52
CA PHE A 7 8.06 -2.02 -14.74
C PHE A 7 7.51 -0.84 -15.57
N GLY A 8 8.28 0.24 -15.72
CA GLY A 8 7.81 1.45 -16.40
C GLY A 8 7.43 1.21 -17.86
N GLU A 9 8.12 0.34 -18.58
CA GLU A 9 7.81 0.00 -19.97
C GLU A 9 6.48 -0.77 -20.05
N ASN A 10 6.27 -1.75 -19.19
CA ASN A 10 5.03 -2.54 -19.12
C ASN A 10 3.82 -1.65 -18.82
N ILE A 11 3.98 -0.70 -17.92
CA ILE A 11 2.95 0.27 -17.56
C ILE A 11 2.62 1.19 -18.75
N MET A 12 3.62 1.67 -19.49
CA MET A 12 3.40 2.47 -20.69
C MET A 12 2.68 1.67 -21.78
N GLU A 13 3.03 0.39 -21.95
CA GLU A 13 2.36 -0.49 -22.92
C GLU A 13 0.92 -0.79 -22.53
N TRP A 14 0.68 -1.00 -21.25
CA TRP A 14 -0.68 -1.17 -20.73
C TRP A 14 -1.51 0.09 -20.95
N HIS A 15 -0.98 1.26 -20.61
CA HIS A 15 -1.67 2.54 -20.75
C HIS A 15 -2.03 2.88 -22.21
N LYS A 16 -1.19 2.52 -23.17
CA LYS A 16 -1.51 2.67 -24.61
C LYS A 16 -2.79 1.95 -25.03
N LYS A 17 -3.15 0.86 -24.33
CA LYS A 17 -4.38 0.11 -24.56
C LYS A 17 -5.57 0.69 -23.77
N HIS A 18 -5.29 1.49 -22.74
CA HIS A 18 -6.27 2.07 -21.82
C HIS A 18 -6.05 3.57 -21.63
N PRO A 19 -6.08 4.37 -22.72
CA PRO A 19 -5.68 5.79 -22.70
C PRO A 19 -6.63 6.68 -21.88
N ASP A 20 -7.85 6.22 -21.61
CA ASP A 20 -8.85 6.97 -20.85
C ASP A 20 -8.70 6.81 -19.32
N ILE A 21 -7.78 5.94 -18.86
CA ILE A 21 -7.59 5.68 -17.44
C ILE A 21 -6.44 6.55 -16.90
N PRO A 22 -6.71 7.50 -15.99
CA PRO A 22 -5.64 8.29 -15.38
C PRO A 22 -4.69 7.41 -14.57
N LEU A 23 -3.39 7.48 -14.88
CA LEU A 23 -2.35 6.71 -14.24
C LEU A 23 -1.21 7.61 -13.77
N HIS A 24 -0.91 7.54 -12.48
CA HIS A 24 0.19 8.22 -11.84
C HIS A 24 1.23 7.20 -11.39
N PHE A 25 2.42 7.26 -11.97
CA PHE A 25 3.46 6.28 -11.78
C PHE A 25 4.66 6.91 -11.06
N PHE A 26 5.02 6.37 -9.90
CA PHE A 26 6.20 6.79 -9.15
C PHE A 26 7.34 5.81 -9.37
N TRP A 27 8.54 6.31 -9.67
CA TRP A 27 9.72 5.50 -9.93
C TRP A 27 11.01 6.12 -9.37
N ASP A 28 12.03 5.29 -9.25
CA ASP A 28 13.36 5.65 -8.76
C ASP A 28 14.29 6.18 -9.86
N LYS A 29 13.82 6.26 -11.10
CA LYS A 29 14.63 6.74 -12.23
C LYS A 29 14.83 8.24 -12.16
N TRP A 30 16.09 8.68 -12.14
CA TRP A 30 16.43 10.10 -12.26
C TRP A 30 16.11 10.62 -13.65
N GLU A 31 15.27 11.61 -13.72
CA GLU A 31 14.97 12.42 -14.90
C GLU A 31 15.36 13.88 -14.60
N GLU A 32 15.51 14.69 -15.65
CA GLU A 32 15.84 16.12 -15.46
C GLU A 32 14.73 16.87 -14.75
N GLU A 33 13.49 16.47 -14.96
CA GLU A 33 12.30 17.02 -14.31
C GLU A 33 11.69 16.02 -13.34
N PRO A 34 11.28 16.45 -12.13
CA PRO A 34 10.69 15.57 -11.12
C PRO A 34 9.33 15.01 -11.53
N VAL A 35 8.66 15.65 -12.49
CA VAL A 35 7.35 15.24 -13.02
C VAL A 35 7.42 15.20 -14.54
N LYS A 36 7.15 14.05 -15.13
CA LYS A 36 7.12 13.84 -16.58
C LYS A 36 5.72 13.48 -17.02
N LYS A 37 5.03 14.44 -17.60
CA LYS A 37 3.74 14.21 -18.23
C LYS A 37 3.96 13.55 -19.60
N VAL A 38 3.51 12.29 -19.74
CA VAL A 38 3.61 11.56 -21.02
C VAL A 38 2.47 11.94 -21.96
N ASP A 39 1.25 12.02 -21.41
CA ASP A 39 0.04 12.49 -22.10
C ASP A 39 -0.96 13.09 -21.09
N ASP A 40 -2.22 13.24 -21.46
CA ASP A 40 -3.22 13.86 -20.59
C ASP A 40 -3.64 12.97 -19.41
N THR A 41 -3.39 11.68 -19.47
CA THR A 41 -3.81 10.69 -18.49
C THR A 41 -2.65 9.90 -17.87
N LEU A 42 -1.42 9.96 -18.42
CA LEU A 42 -0.24 9.29 -17.88
C LEU A 42 0.82 10.28 -17.42
N THR A 43 1.16 10.22 -16.15
CA THR A 43 2.21 11.04 -15.55
C THR A 43 3.17 10.17 -14.73
N PHE A 44 4.47 10.38 -14.95
CA PHE A 44 5.55 9.80 -14.16
C PHE A 44 6.07 10.82 -13.16
N TYR A 45 6.34 10.36 -11.94
CA TYR A 45 6.86 11.16 -10.83
C TYR A 45 8.16 10.55 -10.33
N GLN A 46 9.14 11.40 -9.99
CA GLN A 46 10.20 10.99 -9.08
C GLN A 46 9.63 10.75 -7.68
N LEU A 47 10.34 9.96 -6.88
CA LEU A 47 9.95 9.66 -5.51
C LEU A 47 9.95 10.96 -4.68
N ASP A 48 8.79 11.33 -4.18
CA ASP A 48 8.56 12.44 -3.27
C ASP A 48 7.41 12.05 -2.33
N ASP A 49 7.68 12.03 -1.04
CA ASP A 49 6.75 11.49 -0.04
C ASP A 49 5.44 12.28 0.02
N VAL A 50 5.50 13.60 -0.10
CA VAL A 50 4.33 14.47 -0.02
C VAL A 50 3.45 14.30 -1.24
N GLU A 51 4.04 14.33 -2.42
CA GLU A 51 3.31 14.15 -3.67
C GLU A 51 2.76 12.73 -3.79
N PHE A 52 3.52 11.72 -3.37
CA PHE A 52 3.09 10.34 -3.35
C PHE A 52 1.82 10.15 -2.49
N LEU A 53 1.84 10.61 -1.24
CA LEU A 53 0.68 10.53 -0.36
C LEU A 53 -0.51 11.33 -0.88
N ARG A 54 -0.27 12.48 -1.51
CA ARG A 54 -1.33 13.29 -2.12
C ARG A 54 -2.01 12.53 -3.26
N GLN A 55 -1.25 11.90 -4.14
CA GLN A 55 -1.77 11.11 -5.24
C GLN A 55 -2.47 9.84 -4.73
N MET A 56 -1.89 9.15 -3.76
CA MET A 56 -2.51 7.99 -3.13
C MET A 56 -3.86 8.34 -2.48
N ALA A 57 -3.94 9.47 -1.77
CA ALA A 57 -5.20 9.91 -1.16
C ALA A 57 -6.30 10.18 -2.21
N GLY A 58 -5.93 10.66 -3.39
CA GLY A 58 -6.86 10.94 -4.49
C GLY A 58 -7.16 9.76 -5.42
N CYS A 59 -6.39 8.68 -5.37
CA CYS A 59 -6.54 7.58 -6.32
C CYS A 59 -7.77 6.70 -6.06
N LYS A 60 -8.27 6.04 -7.11
CA LYS A 60 -9.30 5.02 -7.02
C LYS A 60 -8.73 3.69 -6.47
N ALA A 61 -7.52 3.34 -6.90
CA ALA A 61 -6.84 2.10 -6.52
C ALA A 61 -5.32 2.29 -6.53
N TYR A 62 -4.61 1.46 -5.82
CA TYR A 62 -3.16 1.51 -5.65
C TYR A 62 -2.51 0.18 -6.01
N ALA A 63 -1.39 0.21 -6.72
CA ALA A 63 -0.58 -0.96 -7.03
C ALA A 63 0.88 -0.74 -6.64
N SER A 64 1.51 -1.72 -5.99
CA SER A 64 2.90 -1.62 -5.56
C SER A 64 3.60 -2.97 -5.46
N THR A 65 4.93 -2.93 -5.26
CA THR A 65 5.74 -4.11 -4.94
C THR A 65 5.65 -4.56 -3.48
N ALA A 66 4.63 -4.11 -2.75
CA ALA A 66 4.36 -4.51 -1.38
C ALA A 66 5.41 -4.06 -0.34
N GLY A 67 5.95 -2.83 -0.50
CA GLY A 67 6.71 -2.17 0.56
C GLY A 67 5.82 -1.91 1.79
N PHE A 68 6.32 -2.19 2.99
CA PHE A 68 5.56 -2.14 4.23
C PHE A 68 4.84 -0.79 4.45
N GLU A 69 5.58 0.31 4.34
CA GLU A 69 5.05 1.65 4.62
C GLU A 69 3.88 2.00 3.69
N SER A 70 4.07 1.85 2.39
CA SER A 70 3.06 2.21 1.40
C SER A 70 1.78 1.35 1.47
N ILE A 71 1.90 0.09 1.88
CA ILE A 71 0.73 -0.76 2.17
C ILE A 71 -0.04 -0.20 3.36
N CYS A 72 0.65 0.12 4.47
CA CYS A 72 0.02 0.66 5.66
C CYS A 72 -0.66 2.02 5.39
N GLU A 73 -0.05 2.87 4.60
CA GLU A 73 -0.61 4.15 4.17
C GLU A 73 -1.86 3.96 3.32
N ALA A 74 -1.83 3.05 2.35
CA ALA A 74 -2.98 2.75 1.51
C ALA A 74 -4.13 2.14 2.31
N MET A 75 -3.85 1.23 3.26
CA MET A 75 -4.83 0.68 4.19
C MET A 75 -5.45 1.78 5.06
N TYR A 76 -4.63 2.69 5.59
CA TYR A 76 -5.11 3.82 6.40
C TYR A 76 -6.01 4.75 5.61
N LEU A 77 -5.70 4.98 4.33
CA LEU A 77 -6.50 5.78 3.39
C LEU A 77 -7.68 5.01 2.79
N GLY A 78 -7.84 3.73 3.11
CA GLY A 78 -8.92 2.88 2.64
C GLY A 78 -8.87 2.60 1.14
N LYS A 79 -7.67 2.48 0.57
CA LYS A 79 -7.47 2.21 -0.86
C LYS A 79 -7.40 0.71 -1.14
N PRO A 80 -8.09 0.21 -2.18
CA PRO A 80 -7.87 -1.15 -2.66
C PRO A 80 -6.46 -1.28 -3.24
N ILE A 81 -5.76 -2.36 -2.87
CA ILE A 81 -4.34 -2.55 -3.18
C ILE A 81 -4.14 -3.79 -4.06
N MET A 82 -3.31 -3.66 -5.11
CA MET A 82 -2.67 -4.79 -5.77
C MET A 82 -1.21 -4.86 -5.34
N MET A 83 -0.80 -5.99 -4.81
CA MET A 83 0.55 -6.26 -4.30
C MET A 83 1.26 -7.23 -5.24
N VAL A 84 2.41 -6.80 -5.78
CA VAL A 84 3.26 -7.57 -6.70
C VAL A 84 4.64 -7.68 -6.07
N PRO A 85 4.84 -8.61 -5.11
CA PRO A 85 6.09 -8.71 -4.37
C PRO A 85 7.25 -9.11 -5.28
N ALA A 86 8.42 -8.50 -5.08
CA ALA A 86 9.64 -8.76 -5.84
C ALA A 86 10.68 -9.55 -5.02
N HIS A 87 10.52 -9.68 -3.72
CA HIS A 87 11.39 -10.43 -2.82
C HIS A 87 10.66 -10.88 -1.55
N ILE A 88 11.30 -11.76 -0.77
CA ILE A 88 10.66 -12.49 0.34
C ILE A 88 10.05 -11.61 1.44
N GLU A 89 10.63 -10.46 1.75
CA GLU A 89 10.03 -9.53 2.72
C GLU A 89 8.70 -9.00 2.20
N GLN A 90 8.66 -8.63 0.92
CA GLN A 90 7.45 -8.14 0.26
C GLN A 90 6.39 -9.24 0.11
N ASP A 91 6.81 -10.52 -0.06
CA ASP A 91 5.90 -11.66 -0.01
C ASP A 91 5.22 -11.77 1.36
N CYS A 92 5.97 -11.61 2.45
CA CYS A 92 5.42 -11.62 3.80
C CYS A 92 4.44 -10.46 4.02
N ASN A 93 4.81 -9.24 3.60
CA ASN A 93 3.96 -8.06 3.71
C ASN A 93 2.65 -8.22 2.91
N ALA A 94 2.75 -8.71 1.67
CA ALA A 94 1.62 -8.94 0.79
C ALA A 94 0.67 -10.01 1.35
N TYR A 95 1.23 -11.09 1.89
CA TYR A 95 0.45 -12.15 2.54
C TYR A 95 -0.32 -11.61 3.75
N ASP A 96 0.33 -10.92 4.66
CA ASP A 96 -0.29 -10.37 5.87
C ASP A 96 -1.37 -9.33 5.54
N ALA A 97 -1.07 -8.41 4.61
CA ALA A 97 -2.04 -7.42 4.15
C ALA A 97 -3.25 -8.06 3.46
N SER A 98 -3.05 -9.15 2.70
CA SER A 98 -4.16 -9.87 2.05
C SER A 98 -5.08 -10.55 3.08
N LEU A 99 -4.53 -11.15 4.13
CA LEU A 99 -5.31 -11.70 5.24
C LEU A 99 -6.13 -10.62 5.96
N SER A 100 -5.58 -9.43 6.07
CA SER A 100 -6.28 -8.25 6.61
C SER A 100 -7.34 -7.68 5.67
N GLY A 101 -7.52 -8.25 4.47
CA GLY A 101 -8.49 -7.80 3.48
C GLY A 101 -8.12 -6.48 2.80
N ALA A 102 -6.85 -6.08 2.83
CA ALA A 102 -6.38 -4.83 2.24
C ALA A 102 -6.39 -4.84 0.70
N GLY A 103 -6.18 -6.01 0.09
CA GLY A 103 -6.05 -6.09 -1.35
C GLY A 103 -5.81 -7.49 -1.89
N ILE A 104 -5.35 -7.55 -3.12
CA ILE A 104 -5.05 -8.77 -3.86
C ILE A 104 -3.56 -8.90 -4.13
N VAL A 105 -3.07 -10.14 -4.14
CA VAL A 105 -1.69 -10.45 -4.51
C VAL A 105 -1.66 -10.97 -5.95
N SER A 106 -0.68 -10.56 -6.72
CA SER A 106 -0.45 -11.01 -8.09
C SER A 106 1.05 -11.17 -8.35
N ASN A 107 1.40 -11.92 -9.40
CA ASN A 107 2.78 -12.06 -9.88
C ASN A 107 3.17 -10.95 -10.86
N ASP A 108 2.20 -10.17 -11.34
CA ASP A 108 2.42 -9.06 -12.27
C ASP A 108 1.36 -7.95 -12.02
N PHE A 109 1.57 -6.76 -12.60
CA PHE A 109 0.64 -5.64 -12.51
C PHE A 109 -0.57 -5.83 -13.44
N GLU A 110 -1.51 -6.63 -13.02
CA GLU A 110 -2.80 -6.88 -13.68
C GLU A 110 -3.79 -5.75 -13.33
N LEU A 111 -3.58 -4.54 -13.90
CA LEU A 111 -4.32 -3.35 -13.49
C LEU A 111 -5.83 -3.43 -13.78
N GLU A 112 -6.26 -4.19 -14.79
CA GLU A 112 -7.69 -4.48 -15.03
C GLU A 112 -8.30 -5.21 -13.82
N ARG A 113 -7.61 -6.24 -13.33
CA ARG A 113 -8.05 -7.01 -12.16
C ARG A 113 -8.10 -6.14 -10.90
N LEU A 114 -7.16 -5.19 -10.75
CA LEU A 114 -7.20 -4.21 -9.67
C LEU A 114 -8.42 -3.30 -9.78
N LEU A 115 -8.75 -2.83 -10.97
CA LEU A 115 -9.91 -1.96 -11.18
C LEU A 115 -11.23 -2.72 -10.94
N GLU A 116 -11.33 -3.98 -11.37
CA GLU A 116 -12.47 -4.84 -11.05
C GLU A 116 -12.62 -5.07 -9.54
N PHE A 117 -11.51 -5.36 -8.85
CA PHE A 117 -11.50 -5.50 -7.39
C PHE A 117 -11.94 -4.21 -6.69
N ALA A 118 -11.51 -3.06 -7.18
CA ALA A 118 -11.85 -1.76 -6.62
C ALA A 118 -13.35 -1.43 -6.67
N GLU A 119 -14.13 -2.03 -7.58
CA GLU A 119 -15.58 -1.83 -7.66
C GLU A 119 -16.35 -2.44 -6.47
N THR A 120 -15.78 -3.48 -5.86
CA THR A 120 -16.43 -4.22 -4.77
C THR A 120 -15.68 -4.09 -3.44
N TYR A 121 -14.57 -3.34 -3.43
CA TYR A 121 -13.75 -3.19 -2.26
C TYR A 121 -14.42 -2.35 -1.17
N GLU A 122 -14.44 -2.88 0.04
CA GLU A 122 -14.88 -2.17 1.23
C GLU A 122 -13.70 -1.96 2.19
N PRO A 123 -13.34 -0.70 2.51
CA PRO A 123 -12.22 -0.41 3.40
C PRO A 123 -12.42 -0.97 4.81
N ARG A 124 -11.40 -1.64 5.33
CA ARG A 124 -11.38 -2.16 6.70
C ARG A 124 -11.07 -1.02 7.69
N ARG A 125 -12.07 -0.63 8.48
CA ARG A 125 -11.94 0.44 9.47
C ARG A 125 -11.14 0.03 10.71
N GLU A 126 -11.05 -1.27 10.97
CA GLU A 126 -10.33 -1.86 12.10
C GLU A 126 -8.86 -1.47 12.10
N PHE A 127 -8.21 -1.48 10.92
CA PHE A 127 -6.82 -1.06 10.78
C PHE A 127 -6.62 0.41 11.19
N VAL A 128 -7.46 1.30 10.70
CA VAL A 128 -7.40 2.74 11.05
C VAL A 128 -7.58 2.94 12.55
N TYR A 129 -8.52 2.22 13.14
CA TYR A 129 -8.77 2.28 14.57
C TYR A 129 -7.58 1.77 15.38
N TRP A 130 -6.97 0.67 14.95
CA TRP A 130 -5.77 0.11 15.57
C TRP A 130 -4.58 1.08 15.50
N VAL A 131 -4.31 1.66 14.32
CA VAL A 131 -3.23 2.65 14.12
C VAL A 131 -3.41 3.86 15.03
N ARG A 132 -4.63 4.40 15.15
CA ARG A 132 -4.90 5.56 16.02
C ARG A 132 -4.68 5.26 17.51
N ARG A 133 -4.69 4.02 17.91
CA ARG A 133 -4.38 3.57 19.28
C ARG A 133 -2.93 3.13 19.46
N GLY A 134 -2.16 3.07 18.37
CA GLY A 134 -0.79 2.51 18.36
C GLY A 134 0.12 3.16 19.39
N GLU A 135 0.06 4.48 19.57
CA GLU A 135 0.84 5.19 20.58
C GLU A 135 0.54 4.68 21.99
N TYR A 136 -0.73 4.60 22.36
CA TYR A 136 -1.14 4.10 23.68
C TYR A 136 -0.75 2.64 23.90
N LEU A 137 -0.94 1.80 22.89
CA LEU A 137 -0.58 0.39 22.95
C LEU A 137 0.94 0.21 23.13
N LEU A 138 1.73 1.00 22.41
CA LEU A 138 3.20 0.98 22.53
C LEU A 138 3.65 1.44 23.91
N LEU A 139 3.13 2.55 24.40
CA LEU A 139 3.49 3.09 25.73
C LEU A 139 3.09 2.13 26.85
N ASP A 140 1.91 1.54 26.78
CA ASP A 140 1.45 0.53 27.76
C ASP A 140 2.35 -0.71 27.72
N LEU A 141 2.70 -1.20 26.54
CA LEU A 141 3.64 -2.32 26.37
C LEU A 141 5.01 -2.02 26.96
N LEU A 142 5.57 -0.84 26.70
CA LEU A 142 6.86 -0.41 27.23
C LEU A 142 6.83 -0.30 28.76
N GLN A 143 5.79 0.29 29.34
CA GLN A 143 5.64 0.42 30.79
C GLN A 143 5.53 -0.95 31.48
N LYS A 144 4.74 -1.87 30.93
CA LYS A 144 4.57 -3.22 31.46
C LYS A 144 5.85 -4.03 31.40
N ASN A 145 6.61 -3.94 30.29
CA ASN A 145 7.89 -4.62 30.18
C ASN A 145 8.96 -4.01 31.11
N ALA A 146 9.00 -2.69 31.27
CA ALA A 146 9.91 -2.03 32.21
C ALA A 146 9.61 -2.38 33.68
N ALA A 147 8.37 -2.69 34.02
CA ALA A 147 7.96 -3.15 35.33
C ALA A 147 8.19 -4.65 35.58
N GLY A 148 8.82 -5.39 34.66
CA GLY A 148 9.13 -6.81 34.79
C GLY A 148 7.94 -7.75 34.56
N TYR A 149 6.87 -7.27 33.94
CA TYR A 149 5.74 -8.10 33.53
C TYR A 149 6.06 -8.75 32.19
N SER A 150 6.52 -10.00 32.27
CA SER A 150 6.89 -10.84 31.12
C SER A 150 5.68 -11.51 30.48
N GLN A 151 5.66 -11.58 29.17
CA GLN A 151 5.07 -12.64 28.32
C GLN A 151 3.55 -12.74 28.12
N THR A 152 2.69 -12.25 29.00
CA THR A 152 1.21 -12.41 28.84
C THR A 152 0.62 -11.47 27.78
N LEU A 153 1.31 -10.41 27.45
CA LEU A 153 0.81 -9.33 26.60
C LEU A 153 0.93 -9.57 25.09
N PHE A 154 1.84 -10.44 24.66
CA PHE A 154 1.90 -10.81 23.26
C PHE A 154 0.62 -11.50 22.80
N ASN A 155 0.02 -12.30 23.67
CA ASN A 155 -1.25 -12.97 23.38
C ASN A 155 -2.45 -12.01 23.38
N GLU A 156 -2.44 -10.93 24.16
CA GLU A 156 -3.51 -9.94 24.19
C GLU A 156 -3.46 -8.95 22.99
N MET A 157 -2.29 -8.75 22.38
CA MET A 157 -2.19 -7.97 21.14
C MET A 157 -2.87 -8.64 19.94
N TYR A 158 -2.97 -9.97 19.94
CA TYR A 158 -3.64 -10.75 18.90
C TYR A 158 -5.11 -11.04 19.22
N LEU A 159 -5.58 -10.75 20.44
CA LEU A 159 -6.98 -10.93 20.86
C LEU A 159 -7.86 -9.70 20.54
N VAL A 160 -7.55 -8.94 19.48
CA VAL A 160 -8.49 -7.91 18.96
C VAL A 160 -9.64 -8.56 18.17
N GLU A 161 -9.70 -9.89 18.09
CA GLU A 161 -10.79 -10.62 17.42
C GLU A 161 -12.11 -10.71 18.22
N GLU A 162 -12.18 -10.21 19.47
CA GLU A 162 -13.38 -10.38 20.30
C GLU A 162 -14.17 -9.07 20.60
N PHE A 163 -13.92 -7.98 19.88
CA PHE A 163 -14.76 -6.77 20.04
C PHE A 163 -15.34 -6.30 18.69
N ILE A 164 -16.13 -7.17 18.07
CA ILE A 164 -17.15 -6.81 17.07
C ILE A 164 -18.52 -7.12 17.65
#